data_9e6af8f256cdd3fdbfa413d0252abc7a
#
_entry.id   9e6af8f256cdd3fdbfa413d0252abc7a
#
_cell.length_a   1.000
_cell.length_b   1.000
_cell.length_c   1.000
_cell.angle_alpha   90.00
_cell.angle_beta   90.00
_cell.angle_gamma   90.00
#
_symmetry.space_group_name_H-M   'P 1'
#
loop_
_entity.id
_entity.type
_entity.pdbx_description
1 polymer ?
#
loop_
_entity_poly.entity_id
_entity_poly.type
_entity_poly.pdbx_seq_one_letter_code
_entity_poly.pdbx_strand_id
1 'polypeptide(L)'
;MTDTVKEAAPDGRVVRTLDRSVLWRIQTPQVFRADVLREALDRDVAALAAATDDASLVEELGGTVRVVEAPPDNMKVTSEADFRVAEALLRERV
;
A
#
# COMPACT_ATOMS: atom_id res chain seq x y z
N MET A 1 11.85 -4.21 0.22
CA MET A 1 12.11 -3.16 -0.79
C MET A 1 13.54 -3.30 -1.32
N THR A 2 13.71 -3.26 -2.62
CA THR A 2 15.02 -3.43 -3.27
C THR A 2 15.67 -2.08 -3.63
N ASP A 3 14.88 -1.06 -3.85
CA ASP A 3 15.38 0.25 -4.23
C ASP A 3 15.69 1.13 -3.01
N THR A 4 16.65 2.03 -3.18
CA THR A 4 16.88 3.10 -2.20
C THR A 4 15.69 4.04 -2.20
N VAL A 5 15.14 4.36 -1.04
CA VAL A 5 14.01 5.26 -0.88
C VAL A 5 14.48 6.55 -0.19
N LYS A 6 14.18 7.67 -0.81
CA LYS A 6 14.55 8.99 -0.32
C LYS A 6 13.32 9.85 -0.09
N GLU A 7 13.36 10.64 0.98
CA GLU A 7 12.41 11.71 1.19
C GLU A 7 12.98 12.99 0.57
N ALA A 8 12.19 13.66 -0.24
CA ALA A 8 12.59 14.88 -0.92
C ALA A 8 11.63 16.03 -0.61
N ALA A 9 12.19 17.25 -0.55
CA ALA A 9 11.41 18.47 -0.46
C ALA A 9 10.73 18.79 -1.81
N PRO A 10 9.71 19.68 -1.83
CA PRO A 10 9.00 20.01 -3.08
C PRO A 10 9.92 20.59 -4.18
N ASP A 11 11.06 21.18 -3.82
CA ASP A 11 12.05 21.68 -4.78
C ASP A 11 12.99 20.59 -5.34
N GLY A 12 12.79 19.34 -4.93
CA GLY A 12 13.57 18.20 -5.39
C GLY A 12 14.81 17.88 -4.56
N ARG A 13 15.13 18.68 -3.53
CA ARG A 13 16.27 18.38 -2.66
C ARG A 13 15.96 17.19 -1.78
N VAL A 14 16.93 16.28 -1.65
CA VAL A 14 16.82 15.12 -0.78
C VAL A 14 16.95 15.58 0.69
N VAL A 15 15.94 15.24 1.49
CA VAL A 15 15.91 15.53 2.92
C VAL A 15 16.64 14.43 3.70
N ARG A 16 16.34 13.18 3.38
CA ARG A 16 16.97 12.01 4.03
C ARG A 16 16.79 10.76 3.19
N THR A 17 17.63 9.77 3.46
CA THR A 17 17.48 8.42 2.94
C THR A 17 16.81 7.56 4.01
N LEU A 18 15.74 6.85 3.63
CA LEU A 18 14.98 5.99 4.54
C LEU A 18 15.65 4.62 4.67
N ASP A 19 15.51 3.99 5.83
CA ASP A 19 15.97 2.62 6.04
C ASP A 19 14.98 1.65 5.38
N ARG A 20 15.33 1.18 4.19
CA ARG A 20 14.48 0.28 3.41
C ARG A 20 14.24 -1.09 4.05
N SER A 21 15.05 -1.48 5.03
CA SER A 21 14.87 -2.76 5.72
C SER A 21 13.59 -2.82 6.55
N VAL A 22 13.05 -1.67 6.94
CA VAL A 22 11.81 -1.54 7.71
C VAL A 22 10.65 -0.96 6.91
N LEU A 23 10.84 -0.76 5.61
CA LEU A 23 9.82 -0.20 4.73
C LEU A 23 9.15 -1.31 3.92
N TRP A 24 7.83 -1.17 3.76
CA TRP A 24 6.99 -2.10 3.04
C TRP A 24 6.15 -1.37 1.99
N ARG A 25 6.08 -1.96 0.82
CA ARG A 25 5.12 -1.53 -0.22
C ARG A 25 3.81 -2.27 0.03
N ILE A 26 2.78 -1.52 0.33
CA ILE A 26 1.48 -2.10 0.71
C ILE A 26 0.65 -2.39 -0.54
N GLN A 27 0.14 -3.60 -0.58
CA GLN A 27 -0.65 -4.12 -1.69
C GLN A 27 -2.06 -4.54 -1.23
N THR A 28 -2.88 -4.94 -2.15
CA THR A 28 -4.18 -5.56 -1.91
C THR A 28 -4.08 -7.07 -2.17
N PRO A 29 -4.91 -7.90 -1.56
CA PRO A 29 -6.02 -7.54 -0.67
C PRO A 29 -5.55 -7.10 0.72
N GLN A 30 -6.37 -6.29 1.37
CA GLN A 30 -6.23 -5.93 2.79
C GLN A 30 -7.39 -6.56 3.55
N VAL A 31 -7.09 -7.29 4.62
CA VAL A 31 -8.08 -8.08 5.36
C VAL A 31 -8.32 -7.51 6.74
N PHE A 32 -9.58 -7.37 7.11
CA PHE A 32 -10.00 -6.77 8.38
C PHE A 32 -11.11 -7.60 9.03
N ARG A 33 -11.21 -7.49 10.35
CA ARG A 33 -12.43 -7.85 11.04
C ARG A 33 -13.53 -6.86 10.64
N ALA A 34 -14.72 -7.34 10.33
CA ALA A 34 -15.80 -6.51 9.80
C ALA A 34 -16.20 -5.39 10.76
N ASP A 35 -16.24 -5.65 12.07
CA ASP A 35 -16.57 -4.66 13.09
C ASP A 35 -15.52 -3.54 13.14
N VAL A 36 -14.25 -3.88 13.04
CA VAL A 36 -13.14 -2.92 13.04
C VAL A 36 -13.19 -2.04 11.80
N LEU A 37 -13.40 -2.61 10.64
CA LEU A 37 -13.49 -1.85 9.40
C LEU A 37 -14.70 -0.92 9.38
N ARG A 38 -15.87 -1.37 9.87
CA ARG A 38 -17.04 -0.51 9.97
C ARG A 38 -16.78 0.72 10.83
N GLU A 39 -16.16 0.54 11.99
CA GLU A 39 -15.80 1.65 12.86
C GLU A 39 -14.82 2.61 12.18
N ALA A 40 -13.83 2.07 11.49
CA ALA A 40 -12.84 2.85 10.76
C ALA A 40 -13.46 3.67 9.62
N LEU A 41 -14.48 3.14 8.95
CA LEU A 41 -15.18 3.80 7.84
C LEU A 41 -16.26 4.79 8.31
N ASP A 42 -16.63 4.76 9.57
CA ASP A 42 -17.61 5.70 10.15
C ASP A 42 -16.94 7.06 10.41
N ARG A 43 -16.57 7.72 9.33
CA ARG A 43 -15.86 8.99 9.30
C ARG A 43 -16.53 9.91 8.28
N ASP A 44 -16.27 11.22 8.39
CA ASP A 44 -16.76 12.17 7.40
C ASP A 44 -16.04 11.98 6.03
N VAL A 45 -16.65 12.56 4.99
CA VAL A 45 -16.14 12.42 3.61
C VAL A 45 -14.71 12.94 3.49
N ALA A 46 -14.39 14.04 4.16
CA ALA A 46 -13.05 14.63 4.10
C ALA A 46 -12.00 13.70 4.71
N ALA A 47 -12.29 13.06 5.85
CA ALA A 47 -11.39 12.11 6.48
C ALA A 47 -11.18 10.86 5.61
N LEU A 48 -12.25 10.33 5.00
CA LEU A 48 -12.17 9.19 4.11
C LEU A 48 -11.37 9.51 2.85
N ALA A 49 -11.58 10.69 2.27
CA ALA A 49 -10.86 11.13 1.07
C ALA A 49 -9.36 11.36 1.33
N ALA A 50 -8.97 11.74 2.54
CA ALA A 50 -7.58 11.96 2.92
C ALA A 50 -6.82 10.66 3.20
N ALA A 51 -7.51 9.55 3.43
CA ALA A 51 -6.88 8.26 3.72
C ALA A 51 -6.17 7.72 2.48
N THR A 52 -4.99 7.15 2.66
CA THR A 52 -4.23 6.50 1.59
C THR A 52 -4.73 5.09 1.30
N ASP A 53 -5.22 4.40 2.32
CA ASP A 53 -5.83 3.08 2.22
C ASP A 53 -6.74 2.83 3.44
N ASP A 54 -7.47 1.71 3.43
CA ASP A 54 -8.36 1.36 4.53
C ASP A 54 -7.59 1.07 5.83
N ALA A 55 -6.41 0.48 5.73
CA ALA A 55 -5.57 0.18 6.88
C ALA A 55 -5.15 1.44 7.63
N SER A 56 -4.92 2.56 6.93
CA SER A 56 -4.58 3.84 7.57
C SER A 56 -5.71 4.35 8.47
N LEU A 57 -6.96 4.11 8.11
CA LEU A 57 -8.12 4.45 8.93
C LEU A 57 -8.16 3.63 10.23
N VAL A 58 -7.83 2.35 10.14
CA VAL A 58 -7.74 1.46 11.32
C VAL A 58 -6.61 1.92 12.24
N GLU A 59 -5.47 2.28 11.68
CA GLU A 59 -4.33 2.80 12.44
C GLU A 59 -4.68 4.08 13.20
N GLU A 60 -5.42 5.00 12.60
CA GLU A 60 -5.87 6.25 13.24
C GLU A 60 -6.76 6.00 14.45
N LEU A 61 -7.51 4.90 14.48
CA LEU A 61 -8.33 4.49 15.62
C LEU A 61 -7.52 3.79 16.73
N GLY A 62 -6.21 3.64 16.54
CA GLY A 62 -5.36 2.90 17.46
C GLY A 62 -5.41 1.39 17.30
N GLY A 63 -5.97 0.91 16.17
CA GLY A 63 -5.98 -0.50 15.83
C GLY A 63 -4.60 -1.01 15.45
N THR A 64 -4.37 -2.31 15.63
CA THR A 64 -3.13 -2.96 15.24
C THR A 64 -3.23 -3.46 13.80
N VAL A 65 -2.30 -3.02 12.96
CA VAL A 65 -2.17 -3.48 11.57
C VAL A 65 -0.85 -4.23 11.43
N ARG A 66 -0.91 -5.41 10.83
CA ARG A 66 0.26 -6.24 10.58
C ARG A 66 0.47 -6.41 9.08
N VAL A 67 1.73 -6.42 8.66
CA VAL A 67 2.10 -6.72 7.28
C VAL A 67 2.44 -8.19 7.14
N VAL A 68 2.06 -8.76 5.99
CA VAL A 68 2.37 -10.14 5.62
C VAL A 68 3.03 -10.12 4.26
N GLU A 69 4.13 -10.83 4.11
CA GLU A 69 4.85 -10.89 2.86
C GLU A 69 4.00 -11.56 1.77
N ALA A 70 3.89 -10.90 0.62
CA ALA A 70 3.18 -11.41 -0.55
C ALA A 70 4.18 -11.85 -1.63
N PRO A 71 3.77 -12.74 -2.56
CA PRO A 71 4.62 -13.11 -3.68
C PRO A 71 5.03 -11.88 -4.50
N PRO A 72 6.26 -11.86 -5.07
CA PRO A 72 6.73 -10.72 -5.86
C PRO A 72 5.88 -10.38 -7.10
N ASP A 73 5.12 -11.35 -7.61
CA ASP A 73 4.26 -11.19 -8.78
C ASP A 73 2.84 -10.70 -8.45
N ASN A 74 2.54 -10.45 -7.17
CA ASN A 74 1.29 -9.81 -6.76
C ASN A 74 1.40 -8.29 -7.02
N MET A 75 0.99 -7.89 -8.20
CA MET A 75 1.11 -6.50 -8.64
C MET A 75 -0.26 -5.86 -8.87
N LYS A 76 -0.32 -4.54 -8.68
CA LYS A 76 -1.50 -3.75 -9.03
C LYS A 76 -1.40 -3.33 -10.49
N VAL A 77 -2.43 -3.64 -11.27
CA VAL A 77 -2.50 -3.28 -12.67
C VAL A 77 -3.16 -1.90 -12.79
N THR A 78 -2.37 -0.89 -13.12
CA THR A 78 -2.83 0.51 -13.24
C THR A 78 -2.47 1.16 -14.56
N SER A 79 -1.47 0.63 -15.25
CA SER A 79 -1.02 1.14 -16.55
C SER A 79 -1.10 0.05 -17.60
N GLU A 80 -0.96 0.45 -18.88
CA GLU A 80 -0.89 -0.51 -19.98
C GLU A 80 0.35 -1.41 -19.88
N ALA A 81 1.46 -0.85 -19.42
CA ALA A 81 2.67 -1.63 -19.18
C ALA A 81 2.44 -2.68 -18.08
N ASP A 82 1.75 -2.33 -17.00
CA ASP A 82 1.38 -3.27 -15.95
C ASP A 82 0.50 -4.39 -16.48
N PHE A 83 -0.44 -4.07 -17.36
CA PHE A 83 -1.30 -5.06 -18.00
C PHE A 83 -0.49 -6.10 -18.79
N ARG A 84 0.52 -5.66 -19.54
CA ARG A 84 1.39 -6.56 -20.29
C ARG A 84 2.19 -7.49 -19.39
N VAL A 85 2.69 -6.97 -18.28
CA VAL A 85 3.41 -7.77 -17.27
C VAL A 85 2.47 -8.79 -16.64
N ALA A 86 1.26 -8.37 -16.23
CA ALA A 86 0.27 -9.27 -15.65
C ALA A 86 -0.14 -10.38 -16.62
N GLU A 87 -0.33 -10.05 -17.91
CA GLU A 87 -0.66 -11.03 -18.94
C GLU A 87 0.45 -12.07 -19.10
N ALA A 88 1.70 -11.64 -19.10
CA ALA A 88 2.85 -12.54 -19.20
C ALA A 88 2.92 -13.48 -17.99
N LEU A 89 2.70 -12.97 -16.78
CA LEU A 89 2.68 -13.77 -15.55
C LEU A 89 1.55 -14.81 -15.55
N LEU A 90 0.37 -14.44 -16.03
CA LEU A 90 -0.76 -15.37 -16.15
C LEU A 90 -0.50 -16.48 -17.15
N ARG A 91 0.18 -16.18 -18.25
CA ARG A 91 0.56 -17.18 -19.26
C ARG A 91 1.52 -18.22 -18.71
N GLU A 92 2.44 -17.82 -17.84
CA GLU A 92 3.38 -18.74 -17.18
C GLU A 92 2.69 -19.74 -16.26
N ARG A 93 1.50 -19.38 -15.73
CA ARG A 93 0.72 -20.22 -14.79
C ARG A 93 -0.19 -21.23 -15.49
N VAL A 94 -0.33 -21.13 -16.78
CA VAL A 94 -1.23 -22.01 -17.57
C VAL A 94 -0.52 -23.25 -18.10
#